data_fdca33fa1c2f9aa3e27feeb8cb04283d
#
_entry.id   fdca33fa1c2f9aa3e27feeb8cb04283d
#
_cell.length_a   1.000
_cell.length_b   1.000
_cell.length_c   1.000
_cell.angle_alpha   90.00
_cell.angle_beta   90.00
_cell.angle_gamma   90.00
#
_symmetry.space_group_name_H-M   'P 1'
#
loop_
_entity.id
_entity.type
_entity.pdbx_description
1 polymer ?
#
loop_
_entity_poly.entity_id
_entity_poly.type
_entity_poly.pdbx_seq_one_letter_code
_entity_poly.pdbx_strand_id
1 'polypeptide(L)'
;AIDTGFYYDFDFGNGAILGENDLAKVEATMREMLPSWTEFSHKEVSADEAREHFKGNPYKLEIIEELAAKGETITFYMCGGFTDLCRGGHSENPSKEIAADSFKLERVAGAYWRGDEKNKMLTRIYGLAFETKEALDAYTTQIEEARKRDHRKIGKELDLFTFSELVGPGLPLWTPRGTLLRHTLDKYVWELREKHGYERVTIPHITKKDLYETSGHWQKFADELFRIKTREDKEYALKPMNCPHHTQIFARRPHSYREMPQRFAETTMVYRDEQSGALGG
;
A
#
# COMPACT_ATOMS: atom_id res chain seq x y z
N ALA A 1 -2.13 12.41 -7.24
CA ALA A 1 -2.20 11.30 -8.18
C ALA A 1 -1.68 10.01 -7.53
N ILE A 2 -2.17 8.89 -8.00
CA ILE A 2 -1.72 7.53 -7.66
C ILE A 2 -1.51 6.77 -8.97
N ASP A 3 -0.88 5.59 -8.92
CA ASP A 3 -0.46 4.84 -10.13
C ASP A 3 -1.57 4.60 -11.16
N THR A 4 -2.81 4.43 -10.73
CA THR A 4 -3.95 4.11 -11.60
C THR A 4 -5.02 5.20 -11.63
N GLY A 5 -4.73 6.40 -11.09
CA GLY A 5 -5.72 7.47 -11.06
C GLY A 5 -5.42 8.57 -10.06
N PHE A 6 -6.42 8.97 -9.31
CA PHE A 6 -6.34 10.09 -8.39
C PHE A 6 -7.21 9.89 -7.14
N TYR A 7 -6.99 10.70 -6.14
CA TYR A 7 -7.92 10.93 -5.04
C TYR A 7 -7.96 12.40 -4.68
N TYR A 8 -9.04 12.80 -4.02
CA TYR A 8 -9.20 14.11 -3.44
C TYR A 8 -9.92 14.03 -2.10
N ASP A 9 -9.48 14.84 -1.13
CA ASP A 9 -10.00 14.85 0.23
C ASP A 9 -10.91 16.07 0.44
N PHE A 10 -12.10 15.83 0.97
CA PHE A 10 -13.13 16.84 1.19
C PHE A 10 -13.50 16.92 2.66
N ASP A 11 -13.64 18.13 3.15
CA ASP A 11 -14.29 18.45 4.41
C ASP A 11 -15.67 19.09 4.13
N PHE A 12 -16.71 18.31 4.23
CA PHE A 12 -18.08 18.79 4.02
C PHE A 12 -18.66 19.54 5.24
N GLY A 13 -17.88 19.73 6.30
CA GLY A 13 -18.36 20.36 7.53
C GLY A 13 -19.35 19.49 8.29
N ASN A 14 -20.31 20.14 8.97
CA ASN A 14 -21.27 19.43 9.80
C ASN A 14 -22.49 18.98 8.97
N GLY A 15 -22.48 17.75 8.49
CA GLY A 15 -23.70 17.07 8.10
C GLY A 15 -23.88 16.60 6.66
N ALA A 16 -23.03 16.95 5.72
CA ALA A 16 -23.10 16.35 4.39
C ALA A 16 -22.27 15.04 4.37
N ILE A 17 -22.90 13.92 4.09
CA ILE A 17 -22.26 12.62 3.89
C ILE A 17 -22.40 12.30 2.41
N LEU A 18 -21.28 12.27 1.69
CA LEU A 18 -21.23 11.79 0.33
C LEU A 18 -21.00 10.28 0.36
N GLY A 19 -21.91 9.52 -0.21
CA GLY A 19 -21.85 8.07 -0.30
C GLY A 19 -21.50 7.58 -1.71
N GLU A 20 -21.31 6.29 -1.85
CA GLU A 20 -21.03 5.67 -3.17
C GLU A 20 -22.14 5.92 -4.19
N ASN A 21 -23.39 6.04 -3.73
CA ASN A 21 -24.55 6.33 -4.61
C ASN A 21 -24.48 7.72 -5.26
N ASP A 22 -23.72 8.65 -4.68
CA ASP A 22 -23.57 10.00 -5.20
C ASP A 22 -22.49 10.10 -6.28
N LEU A 23 -21.58 9.13 -6.34
CA LEU A 23 -20.44 9.14 -7.25
C LEU A 23 -20.85 9.27 -8.72
N ALA A 24 -21.89 8.58 -9.13
CA ALA A 24 -22.38 8.66 -10.51
C ALA A 24 -22.83 10.09 -10.90
N LYS A 25 -23.44 10.81 -9.96
CA LYS A 25 -23.86 12.20 -10.18
C LYS A 25 -22.67 13.16 -10.24
N VAL A 26 -21.69 12.96 -9.32
CA VAL A 26 -20.46 13.76 -9.32
C VAL A 26 -19.68 13.53 -10.62
N GLU A 27 -19.55 12.27 -11.05
CA GLU A 27 -18.86 11.90 -12.29
C GLU A 27 -19.55 12.49 -13.53
N ALA A 28 -20.89 12.48 -13.58
CA ALA A 28 -21.64 13.13 -14.66
C ALA A 28 -21.34 14.64 -14.73
N THR A 29 -21.34 15.33 -13.57
CA THR A 29 -20.98 16.74 -13.49
C THR A 29 -19.54 17.00 -13.93
N MET A 30 -18.58 16.15 -13.55
CA MET A 30 -17.19 16.25 -14.01
C MET A 30 -17.11 16.17 -15.55
N ARG A 31 -17.84 15.25 -16.16
CA ARG A 31 -17.91 15.12 -17.63
C ARG A 31 -18.54 16.32 -18.32
N GLU A 32 -19.59 16.90 -17.72
CA GLU A 32 -20.20 18.14 -18.22
C GLU A 32 -19.28 19.35 -18.14
N MET A 33 -18.43 19.42 -17.10
CA MET A 33 -17.49 20.52 -16.90
C MET A 33 -16.24 20.42 -17.79
N LEU A 34 -15.81 19.21 -18.14
CA LEU A 34 -14.55 18.94 -18.85
C LEU A 34 -14.40 19.76 -20.15
N PRO A 35 -15.42 19.94 -21.03
CA PRO A 35 -15.29 20.75 -22.22
C PRO A 35 -14.94 22.23 -21.96
N SER A 36 -15.25 22.74 -20.77
CA SER A 36 -14.93 24.12 -20.36
C SER A 36 -13.49 24.29 -19.86
N TRP A 37 -12.79 23.20 -19.62
CA TRP A 37 -11.41 23.19 -19.10
C TRP A 37 -10.42 23.14 -20.27
N THR A 38 -10.16 24.30 -20.85
CA THR A 38 -9.37 24.44 -22.09
C THR A 38 -7.90 24.76 -21.86
N GLU A 39 -7.56 25.23 -20.64
CA GLU A 39 -6.23 25.72 -20.33
C GLU A 39 -5.99 25.66 -18.82
N PHE A 40 -4.80 25.24 -18.40
CA PHE A 40 -4.28 25.48 -17.05
C PHE A 40 -3.36 26.71 -17.09
N SER A 41 -3.77 27.76 -16.40
CA SER A 41 -2.87 28.88 -16.11
C SER A 41 -2.26 28.73 -14.72
N HIS A 42 -1.08 29.31 -14.51
CA HIS A 42 -0.43 29.31 -13.21
C HIS A 42 0.13 30.67 -12.85
N LYS A 43 0.26 30.91 -11.55
CA LYS A 43 0.80 32.15 -11.00
C LYS A 43 1.59 31.84 -9.74
N GLU A 44 2.83 32.32 -9.66
CA GLU A 44 3.56 32.36 -8.40
C GLU A 44 2.98 33.47 -7.51
N VAL A 45 2.78 33.16 -6.24
CA VAL A 45 2.16 34.09 -5.27
C VAL A 45 3.00 34.15 -4.00
N SER A 46 2.86 35.27 -3.28
CA SER A 46 3.42 35.39 -1.93
C SER A 46 2.65 34.52 -0.93
N ALA A 47 3.30 34.18 0.19
CA ALA A 47 2.63 33.50 1.28
C ALA A 47 1.41 34.25 1.81
N ASP A 48 1.48 35.60 1.86
CA ASP A 48 0.37 36.43 2.32
C ASP A 48 -0.81 36.41 1.35
N GLU A 49 -0.56 36.48 0.04
CA GLU A 49 -1.60 36.32 -0.98
C GLU A 49 -2.26 34.93 -0.91
N ALA A 50 -1.45 33.91 -0.70
CA ALA A 50 -1.96 32.53 -0.56
C ALA A 50 -2.82 32.35 0.71
N ARG A 51 -2.42 32.96 1.85
CA ARG A 51 -3.20 32.93 3.10
C ARG A 51 -4.54 33.63 2.93
N GLU A 52 -4.55 34.78 2.29
CA GLU A 52 -5.81 35.51 2.07
C GLU A 52 -6.76 34.75 1.15
N HIS A 53 -6.24 34.14 0.09
CA HIS A 53 -7.05 33.35 -0.83
C HIS A 53 -7.69 32.12 -0.14
N PHE A 54 -6.92 31.41 0.69
CA PHE A 54 -7.36 30.18 1.37
C PHE A 54 -7.76 30.38 2.85
N LYS A 55 -8.04 31.60 3.30
CA LYS A 55 -8.34 31.93 4.71
C LYS A 55 -9.47 31.11 5.34
N GLY A 56 -10.36 30.54 4.53
CA GLY A 56 -11.44 29.68 4.99
C GLY A 56 -11.10 28.18 5.00
N ASN A 57 -9.89 27.79 4.58
CA ASN A 57 -9.49 26.40 4.45
C ASN A 57 -8.27 26.10 5.33
N PRO A 58 -8.48 25.54 6.54
CA PRO A 58 -7.39 25.29 7.49
C PRO A 58 -6.33 24.32 6.93
N TYR A 59 -6.72 23.37 6.08
CA TYR A 59 -5.80 22.40 5.49
C TYR A 59 -4.84 23.06 4.49
N LYS A 60 -5.34 23.98 3.67
CA LYS A 60 -4.51 24.74 2.73
C LYS A 60 -3.61 25.74 3.46
N LEU A 61 -4.11 26.38 4.51
CA LEU A 61 -3.29 27.26 5.34
C LEU A 61 -2.10 26.52 5.96
N GLU A 62 -2.31 25.32 6.49
CA GLU A 62 -1.23 24.49 7.04
C GLU A 62 -0.16 24.17 5.99
N ILE A 63 -0.57 23.81 4.77
CA ILE A 63 0.35 23.55 3.66
C ILE A 63 1.13 24.83 3.29
N ILE A 64 0.48 25.99 3.24
CA ILE A 64 1.11 27.27 2.94
C ILE A 64 2.18 27.61 3.97
N GLU A 65 1.89 27.40 5.27
CA GLU A 65 2.86 27.65 6.34
C GLU A 65 4.10 26.75 6.20
N GLU A 66 3.91 25.50 5.85
CA GLU A 66 5.04 24.57 5.63
C GLU A 66 5.91 24.97 4.43
N LEU A 67 5.27 25.36 3.33
CA LEU A 67 5.99 25.83 2.13
C LEU A 67 6.76 27.12 2.43
N ALA A 68 6.12 28.06 3.11
CA ALA A 68 6.75 29.32 3.51
C ALA A 68 7.93 29.12 4.47
N ALA A 69 7.78 28.22 5.46
CA ALA A 69 8.86 27.87 6.41
C ALA A 69 10.09 27.22 5.72
N LYS A 70 9.86 26.50 4.62
CA LYS A 70 10.92 25.88 3.82
C LYS A 70 11.50 26.83 2.76
N GLY A 71 10.92 28.00 2.56
CA GLY A 71 11.29 28.91 1.48
C GLY A 71 10.96 28.38 0.08
N GLU A 72 9.99 27.47 -0.02
CA GLU A 72 9.55 26.93 -1.31
C GLU A 72 8.60 27.90 -2.02
N THR A 73 8.66 27.94 -3.35
CA THR A 73 7.75 28.74 -4.17
C THR A 73 6.31 28.24 -4.04
N ILE A 74 5.38 29.15 -3.80
CA ILE A 74 3.96 28.87 -3.73
C ILE A 74 3.35 29.21 -5.08
N THR A 75 2.71 28.24 -5.73
CA THR A 75 2.12 28.41 -7.06
C THR A 75 0.64 28.04 -7.03
N PHE A 76 -0.20 28.92 -7.57
CA PHE A 76 -1.59 28.65 -7.88
C PHE A 76 -1.70 28.10 -9.30
N TYR A 77 -2.52 27.08 -9.46
CA TYR A 77 -2.97 26.60 -10.76
C TYR A 77 -4.47 26.82 -10.90
N MET A 78 -4.86 27.33 -12.03
CA MET A 78 -6.23 27.74 -12.32
C MET A 78 -6.72 27.07 -13.60
N CYS A 79 -7.92 26.49 -13.56
CA CYS A 79 -8.60 25.96 -14.73
C CYS A 79 -10.10 26.17 -14.59
N GLY A 80 -10.74 26.75 -15.59
CA GLY A 80 -12.13 27.21 -15.46
C GLY A 80 -12.28 28.18 -14.31
N GLY A 81 -13.19 27.94 -13.39
CA GLY A 81 -13.37 28.74 -12.17
C GLY A 81 -12.66 28.18 -10.93
N PHE A 82 -11.84 27.16 -11.07
CA PHE A 82 -11.18 26.47 -9.97
C PHE A 82 -9.73 26.89 -9.81
N THR A 83 -9.31 27.15 -8.56
CA THR A 83 -7.94 27.50 -8.21
C THR A 83 -7.45 26.63 -7.07
N ASP A 84 -6.27 26.07 -7.20
CA ASP A 84 -5.65 25.28 -6.14
C ASP A 84 -4.12 25.44 -6.09
N LEU A 85 -3.55 25.04 -4.94
CA LEU A 85 -2.11 24.93 -4.76
C LEU A 85 -1.59 23.69 -5.52
N CYS A 86 -0.63 23.87 -6.41
CA CYS A 86 0.01 22.74 -7.07
C CYS A 86 1.44 23.07 -7.50
N ARG A 87 2.25 22.04 -7.72
CA ARG A 87 3.64 22.14 -8.20
C ARG A 87 3.77 21.97 -9.72
N GLY A 88 2.67 21.80 -10.44
CA GLY A 88 2.66 21.58 -11.89
C GLY A 88 2.40 20.16 -12.33
N GLY A 89 2.73 19.84 -13.58
CA GLY A 89 2.49 18.54 -14.19
C GLY A 89 1.06 18.35 -14.68
N HIS A 90 0.39 19.44 -15.05
CA HIS A 90 -0.96 19.42 -15.60
C HIS A 90 -0.96 19.23 -17.13
N SER A 91 -2.08 18.73 -17.65
CA SER A 91 -2.43 18.77 -19.07
C SER A 91 -2.44 20.24 -19.57
N GLU A 92 -1.95 20.45 -20.77
CA GLU A 92 -2.02 21.79 -21.38
C GLU A 92 -3.45 22.16 -21.78
N ASN A 93 -4.20 21.20 -22.29
CA ASN A 93 -5.59 21.37 -22.68
C ASN A 93 -6.46 20.17 -22.25
N PRO A 94 -6.98 20.16 -21.00
CA PRO A 94 -7.76 19.04 -20.48
C PRO A 94 -8.94 18.65 -21.37
N SER A 95 -9.63 19.62 -21.97
CA SER A 95 -10.80 19.37 -22.82
C SER A 95 -10.47 18.58 -24.10
N LYS A 96 -9.22 18.60 -24.54
CA LYS A 96 -8.75 17.87 -25.74
C LYS A 96 -7.96 16.61 -25.39
N GLU A 97 -7.25 16.63 -24.27
CA GLU A 97 -6.32 15.57 -23.90
C GLU A 97 -6.98 14.50 -23.02
N ILE A 98 -8.05 14.85 -22.29
CA ILE A 98 -8.78 13.92 -21.42
C ILE A 98 -10.08 13.52 -22.12
N ALA A 99 -10.19 12.25 -22.47
CA ALA A 99 -11.46 11.71 -22.97
C ALA A 99 -12.48 11.61 -21.82
N ALA A 100 -13.70 12.08 -22.04
CA ALA A 100 -14.74 12.11 -21.01
C ALA A 100 -15.14 10.72 -20.48
N ASP A 101 -14.79 9.66 -21.18
CA ASP A 101 -15.05 8.26 -20.82
C ASP A 101 -13.80 7.49 -20.39
N SER A 102 -12.64 8.17 -20.25
CA SER A 102 -11.38 7.58 -19.80
C SER A 102 -11.14 7.66 -18.30
N PHE A 103 -12.06 8.23 -17.54
CA PHE A 103 -12.01 8.28 -16.08
C PHE A 103 -13.32 7.81 -15.44
N LYS A 104 -13.23 7.36 -14.19
CA LYS A 104 -14.37 6.89 -13.41
C LYS A 104 -14.12 7.13 -11.93
N LEU A 105 -15.14 7.57 -11.18
CA LEU A 105 -15.07 7.58 -9.72
C LEU A 105 -15.31 6.15 -9.19
N GLU A 106 -14.46 5.69 -8.30
CA GLU A 106 -14.45 4.29 -7.87
C GLU A 106 -15.13 4.08 -6.52
N ARG A 107 -14.71 4.85 -5.51
CA ARG A 107 -15.19 4.66 -4.13
C ARG A 107 -14.99 5.89 -3.26
N VAL A 108 -15.73 5.89 -2.16
CA VAL A 108 -15.58 6.85 -1.06
C VAL A 108 -14.97 6.14 0.15
N ALA A 109 -14.06 6.80 0.84
CA ALA A 109 -13.50 6.30 2.09
C ALA A 109 -13.26 7.44 3.09
N GLY A 110 -13.22 7.12 4.38
CA GLY A 110 -12.68 8.03 5.39
C GLY A 110 -11.15 8.05 5.32
N ALA A 111 -10.56 9.22 5.47
CA ALA A 111 -9.12 9.38 5.57
C ALA A 111 -8.78 10.47 6.60
N TYR A 112 -7.96 10.12 7.59
CA TYR A 112 -7.50 11.13 8.53
C TYR A 112 -6.53 12.11 7.86
N TRP A 113 -6.68 13.40 8.16
CA TRP A 113 -5.75 14.40 7.67
C TRP A 113 -4.31 14.02 8.04
N ARG A 114 -3.42 13.97 7.05
CA ARG A 114 -2.02 13.53 7.18
C ARG A 114 -1.82 12.10 7.71
N GLY A 115 -2.85 11.26 7.66
CA GLY A 115 -2.76 9.88 8.13
C GLY A 115 -2.71 9.72 9.66
N ASP A 116 -2.86 10.79 10.43
CA ASP A 116 -2.88 10.75 11.89
C ASP A 116 -4.34 10.65 12.40
N GLU A 117 -4.65 9.59 13.12
CA GLU A 117 -5.99 9.34 13.69
C GLU A 117 -6.48 10.39 14.70
N LYS A 118 -5.56 11.22 15.23
CA LYS A 118 -5.87 12.36 16.08
C LYS A 118 -6.43 13.55 15.32
N ASN A 119 -6.20 13.60 14.02
CA ASN A 119 -6.69 14.65 13.15
C ASN A 119 -8.11 14.38 12.67
N LYS A 120 -8.74 15.39 12.08
CA LYS A 120 -10.08 15.26 11.52
C LYS A 120 -10.13 14.23 10.41
N MET A 121 -11.15 13.39 10.44
CA MET A 121 -11.46 12.47 9.35
C MET A 121 -12.13 13.25 8.21
N LEU A 122 -11.56 13.15 7.02
CA LEU A 122 -12.04 13.73 5.77
C LEU A 122 -12.73 12.65 4.92
N THR A 123 -13.54 13.09 3.97
CA THR A 123 -14.11 12.20 2.96
C THR A 123 -13.19 12.16 1.75
N ARG A 124 -12.58 11.02 1.49
CA ARG A 124 -11.71 10.78 0.34
C ARG A 124 -12.49 10.13 -0.80
N ILE A 125 -12.47 10.77 -1.95
CA ILE A 125 -13.01 10.20 -3.19
C ILE A 125 -11.85 9.69 -4.03
N TYR A 126 -11.92 8.41 -4.43
CA TYR A 126 -10.98 7.80 -5.35
C TYR A 126 -11.55 7.77 -6.76
N GLY A 127 -10.72 8.08 -7.73
CA GLY A 127 -11.04 7.97 -9.14
C GLY A 127 -9.95 7.25 -9.92
N LEU A 128 -10.36 6.52 -10.94
CA LEU A 128 -9.51 5.92 -11.95
C LEU A 128 -9.37 6.89 -13.12
N ALA A 129 -8.20 6.98 -13.72
CA ALA A 129 -7.96 7.76 -14.93
C ALA A 129 -6.92 7.08 -15.80
N PHE A 130 -7.25 6.93 -17.06
CA PHE A 130 -6.41 6.27 -18.07
C PHE A 130 -6.34 7.13 -19.33
N GLU A 131 -5.45 6.80 -20.24
CA GLU A 131 -5.31 7.52 -21.51
C GLU A 131 -6.54 7.32 -22.41
N THR A 132 -7.13 6.13 -22.37
CA THR A 132 -8.30 5.78 -23.22
C THR A 132 -9.36 5.03 -22.41
N LYS A 133 -10.57 5.02 -22.97
CA LYS A 133 -11.69 4.22 -22.45
C LYS A 133 -11.35 2.73 -22.41
N GLU A 134 -10.73 2.22 -23.47
CA GLU A 134 -10.37 0.80 -23.58
C GLU A 134 -9.40 0.38 -22.47
N ALA A 135 -8.46 1.25 -22.10
CA ALA A 135 -7.54 1.00 -21.00
C ALA A 135 -8.27 1.00 -19.65
N LEU A 136 -9.21 1.92 -19.44
CA LEU A 136 -10.06 1.95 -18.25
C LEU A 136 -10.94 0.69 -18.14
N ASP A 137 -11.59 0.29 -19.23
CA ASP A 137 -12.46 -0.88 -19.29
C ASP A 137 -11.64 -2.17 -19.04
N ALA A 138 -10.45 -2.29 -19.62
CA ALA A 138 -9.53 -3.41 -19.39
C ALA A 138 -9.11 -3.50 -17.92
N TYR A 139 -8.72 -2.39 -17.32
CA TYR A 139 -8.36 -2.34 -15.91
C TYR A 139 -9.55 -2.68 -14.99
N THR A 140 -10.72 -2.11 -15.27
CA THR A 140 -11.93 -2.39 -14.49
C THR A 140 -12.29 -3.88 -14.55
N THR A 141 -12.21 -4.48 -15.74
CA THR A 141 -12.41 -5.92 -15.94
C THR A 141 -11.38 -6.74 -15.15
N GLN A 142 -10.12 -6.33 -15.20
CA GLN A 142 -9.05 -7.00 -14.43
C GLN A 142 -9.33 -6.96 -12.91
N ILE A 143 -9.76 -5.83 -12.38
CA ILE A 143 -10.10 -5.68 -10.95
C ILE A 143 -11.32 -6.53 -10.58
N GLU A 144 -12.35 -6.58 -11.42
CA GLU A 144 -13.51 -7.44 -11.18
C GLU A 144 -13.13 -8.92 -11.17
N GLU A 145 -12.27 -9.36 -12.11
CA GLU A 145 -11.75 -10.73 -12.13
C GLU A 145 -10.86 -11.02 -10.90
N ALA A 146 -10.04 -10.05 -10.48
CA ALA A 146 -9.23 -10.18 -9.27
C ALA A 146 -10.11 -10.34 -8.01
N ARG A 147 -11.19 -9.56 -7.90
CA ARG A 147 -12.19 -9.70 -6.79
C ARG A 147 -12.86 -11.08 -6.77
N LYS A 148 -13.17 -11.66 -7.92
CA LYS A 148 -13.72 -13.03 -8.01
C LYS A 148 -12.70 -14.09 -7.54
N ARG A 149 -11.41 -13.81 -7.73
CA ARG A 149 -10.29 -14.70 -7.38
C ARG A 149 -9.67 -14.38 -6.02
N ASP A 150 -10.26 -13.50 -5.23
CA ASP A 150 -9.75 -13.15 -3.91
C ASP A 150 -9.66 -14.42 -3.03
N HIS A 151 -8.43 -14.74 -2.63
CA HIS A 151 -8.14 -15.93 -1.81
C HIS A 151 -8.90 -15.94 -0.48
N ARG A 152 -9.22 -14.77 0.09
CA ARG A 152 -9.99 -14.64 1.34
C ARG A 152 -11.42 -15.12 1.15
N LYS A 153 -12.02 -14.80 -0.01
CA LYS A 153 -13.36 -15.25 -0.40
C LYS A 153 -13.33 -16.75 -0.75
N ILE A 154 -12.50 -17.13 -1.69
CA ILE A 154 -12.38 -18.53 -2.17
C ILE A 154 -11.94 -19.44 -1.04
N GLY A 155 -10.99 -19.03 -0.22
CA GLY A 155 -10.49 -19.81 0.90
C GLY A 155 -11.57 -20.13 1.93
N LYS A 156 -12.47 -19.17 2.20
CA LYS A 156 -13.63 -19.35 3.08
C LYS A 156 -14.70 -20.25 2.43
N GLU A 157 -15.04 -20.01 1.15
CA GLU A 157 -16.04 -20.80 0.41
C GLU A 157 -15.63 -22.28 0.26
N LEU A 158 -14.35 -22.53 0.05
CA LEU A 158 -13.80 -23.89 -0.09
C LEU A 158 -13.36 -24.51 1.22
N ASP A 159 -13.55 -23.85 2.34
CA ASP A 159 -13.12 -24.29 3.67
C ASP A 159 -11.62 -24.67 3.70
N LEU A 160 -10.77 -23.74 3.24
CA LEU A 160 -9.30 -23.96 3.20
C LEU A 160 -8.62 -23.47 4.48
N PHE A 161 -9.10 -22.38 5.06
CA PHE A 161 -8.59 -21.82 6.31
C PHE A 161 -9.66 -21.01 7.03
N THR A 162 -9.43 -20.77 8.30
CA THR A 162 -10.27 -19.90 9.13
C THR A 162 -9.42 -19.06 10.05
N PHE A 163 -10.03 -18.05 10.65
CA PHE A 163 -9.43 -17.21 11.70
C PHE A 163 -10.21 -17.36 13.00
N SER A 164 -9.55 -17.15 14.11
CA SER A 164 -10.15 -17.15 15.43
C SER A 164 -9.67 -15.94 16.23
N GLU A 165 -10.56 -15.24 16.88
CA GLU A 165 -10.21 -14.12 17.77
C GLU A 165 -9.31 -14.58 18.93
N LEU A 166 -9.47 -15.82 19.39
CA LEU A 166 -8.62 -16.39 20.43
C LEU A 166 -7.19 -16.67 19.99
N VAL A 167 -6.97 -16.85 18.69
CA VAL A 167 -5.62 -17.07 18.10
C VAL A 167 -4.99 -15.73 17.75
N GLY A 168 -5.77 -14.79 17.28
CA GLY A 168 -5.35 -13.45 16.92
C GLY A 168 -5.45 -13.15 15.41
N PRO A 169 -5.44 -11.86 15.04
CA PRO A 169 -5.51 -11.42 13.66
C PRO A 169 -4.25 -11.83 12.88
N GLY A 170 -4.40 -12.06 11.59
CA GLY A 170 -3.28 -12.42 10.70
C GLY A 170 -2.71 -13.83 10.89
N LEU A 171 -3.29 -14.65 11.78
CA LEU A 171 -2.84 -16.01 12.08
C LEU A 171 -3.86 -17.05 11.58
N PRO A 172 -3.77 -17.50 10.32
CA PRO A 172 -4.73 -18.43 9.75
C PRO A 172 -4.58 -19.84 10.33
N LEU A 173 -5.72 -20.45 10.65
CA LEU A 173 -5.84 -21.85 10.99
C LEU A 173 -6.19 -22.63 9.72
N TRP A 174 -5.30 -23.48 9.28
CA TRP A 174 -5.50 -24.29 8.08
C TRP A 174 -6.35 -25.53 8.38
N THR A 175 -7.44 -25.69 7.62
CA THR A 175 -8.28 -26.88 7.69
C THR A 175 -7.56 -28.08 7.08
N PRO A 176 -8.10 -29.31 7.20
CA PRO A 176 -7.54 -30.46 6.52
C PRO A 176 -7.41 -30.29 5.00
N ARG A 177 -8.41 -29.65 4.35
CA ARG A 177 -8.38 -29.36 2.91
C ARG A 177 -7.29 -28.35 2.55
N GLY A 178 -7.21 -27.25 3.30
CA GLY A 178 -6.18 -26.24 3.11
C GLY A 178 -4.77 -26.78 3.37
N THR A 179 -4.62 -27.62 4.39
CA THR A 179 -3.35 -28.28 4.69
C THR A 179 -2.92 -29.20 3.54
N LEU A 180 -3.85 -29.97 2.97
CA LEU A 180 -3.57 -30.83 1.82
C LEU A 180 -3.13 -30.00 0.60
N LEU A 181 -3.82 -28.90 0.32
CA LEU A 181 -3.47 -27.99 -0.78
C LEU A 181 -2.05 -27.42 -0.60
N ARG A 182 -1.75 -26.91 0.60
CA ARG A 182 -0.40 -26.39 0.93
C ARG A 182 0.67 -27.45 0.75
N HIS A 183 0.42 -28.65 1.25
CA HIS A 183 1.38 -29.75 1.13
C HIS A 183 1.63 -30.16 -0.34
N THR A 184 0.57 -30.18 -1.14
CA THR A 184 0.68 -30.47 -2.58
C THR A 184 1.52 -29.41 -3.31
N LEU A 185 1.28 -28.11 -3.00
CA LEU A 185 2.06 -27.01 -3.56
C LEU A 185 3.52 -27.03 -3.08
N ASP A 186 3.75 -27.33 -1.80
CA ASP A 186 5.12 -27.44 -1.25
C ASP A 186 5.90 -28.55 -1.93
N LYS A 187 5.27 -29.71 -2.12
CA LYS A 187 5.88 -30.84 -2.85
C LYS A 187 6.28 -30.42 -4.27
N TYR A 188 5.37 -29.80 -5.01
CA TYR A 188 5.67 -29.33 -6.37
C TYR A 188 6.81 -28.31 -6.41
N VAL A 189 6.81 -27.34 -5.49
CA VAL A 189 7.89 -26.36 -5.39
C VAL A 189 9.22 -27.01 -5.05
N TRP A 190 9.22 -28.09 -4.21
CA TRP A 190 10.44 -28.83 -3.91
C TRP A 190 10.98 -29.59 -5.11
N GLU A 191 10.13 -30.22 -5.90
CA GLU A 191 10.53 -30.86 -7.15
C GLU A 191 11.23 -29.90 -8.11
N LEU A 192 10.76 -28.64 -8.17
CA LEU A 192 11.40 -27.58 -8.96
C LEU A 192 12.74 -27.16 -8.35
N ARG A 193 12.80 -26.96 -7.03
CA ARG A 193 14.03 -26.56 -6.34
C ARG A 193 15.16 -27.59 -6.49
N GLU A 194 14.83 -28.87 -6.35
CA GLU A 194 15.79 -29.98 -6.54
C GLU A 194 16.36 -29.98 -7.96
N LYS A 195 15.53 -29.77 -8.98
CA LYS A 195 15.99 -29.65 -10.39
C LYS A 195 16.97 -28.49 -10.60
N HIS A 196 16.89 -27.45 -9.76
CA HIS A 196 17.79 -26.31 -9.79
C HIS A 196 18.96 -26.43 -8.80
N GLY A 197 19.16 -27.57 -8.17
CA GLY A 197 20.28 -27.86 -7.27
C GLY A 197 20.15 -27.19 -5.90
N TYR A 198 18.92 -26.96 -5.41
CA TYR A 198 18.71 -26.48 -4.04
C TYR A 198 18.70 -27.64 -3.05
N GLU A 199 19.38 -27.47 -1.94
CA GLU A 199 19.37 -28.36 -0.80
C GLU A 199 18.39 -27.87 0.27
N ARG A 200 17.63 -28.81 0.83
CA ARG A 200 16.66 -28.50 1.89
C ARG A 200 17.36 -28.30 3.21
N VAL A 201 17.04 -27.20 3.88
CA VAL A 201 17.49 -26.91 5.24
C VAL A 201 16.28 -26.61 6.14
N THR A 202 16.48 -26.66 7.44
CA THR A 202 15.46 -26.31 8.45
C THR A 202 16.10 -25.47 9.54
N ILE A 203 15.46 -24.38 9.90
CA ILE A 203 15.94 -23.44 10.90
C ILE A 203 14.91 -23.22 12.02
N PRO A 204 15.35 -22.78 13.22
CA PRO A 204 14.43 -22.48 14.31
C PRO A 204 13.59 -21.23 14.02
N HIS A 205 12.41 -21.16 14.65
CA HIS A 205 11.51 -20.02 14.54
C HIS A 205 11.91 -18.85 15.47
N ILE A 206 12.63 -19.16 16.55
CA ILE A 206 13.07 -18.19 17.56
C ILE A 206 14.56 -18.08 17.50
N THR A 207 15.09 -16.88 17.53
CA THR A 207 16.52 -16.60 17.42
C THR A 207 16.97 -15.52 18.36
N LYS A 208 18.19 -15.67 18.89
CA LYS A 208 18.83 -14.69 19.75
C LYS A 208 19.05 -13.38 19.00
N LYS A 209 18.87 -12.27 19.68
CA LYS A 209 19.08 -10.89 19.22
C LYS A 209 20.36 -10.71 18.41
N ASP A 210 21.48 -11.26 18.89
CA ASP A 210 22.82 -11.07 18.34
C ASP A 210 22.89 -11.38 16.83
N LEU A 211 22.15 -12.39 16.33
CA LEU A 211 22.10 -12.70 14.91
C LEU A 211 21.47 -11.56 14.11
N TYR A 212 20.41 -10.97 14.64
CA TYR A 212 19.71 -9.88 13.96
C TYR A 212 20.43 -8.54 14.12
N GLU A 213 21.20 -8.33 15.16
CA GLU A 213 22.13 -7.20 15.27
C GLU A 213 23.24 -7.30 14.23
N THR A 214 23.87 -8.49 14.12
CA THR A 214 24.93 -8.73 13.14
C THR A 214 24.45 -8.55 11.70
N SER A 215 23.21 -8.95 11.40
CA SER A 215 22.63 -8.84 10.06
C SER A 215 21.92 -7.49 9.81
N GLY A 216 21.85 -6.59 10.79
CA GLY A 216 21.22 -5.28 10.71
C GLY A 216 19.68 -5.28 10.82
N HIS A 217 19.04 -6.45 10.95
CA HIS A 217 17.59 -6.55 11.01
C HIS A 217 17.02 -5.96 12.31
N TRP A 218 17.78 -6.02 13.41
CA TRP A 218 17.32 -5.56 14.73
C TRP A 218 16.99 -4.06 14.76
N GLN A 219 17.80 -3.27 14.06
CA GLN A 219 17.62 -1.82 13.96
C GLN A 219 16.69 -1.43 12.79
N LYS A 220 16.92 -2.04 11.62
CA LYS A 220 16.21 -1.67 10.39
C LYS A 220 14.73 -2.01 10.44
N PHE A 221 14.36 -3.10 11.11
CA PHE A 221 12.99 -3.59 11.24
C PHE A 221 12.51 -3.57 12.69
N ALA A 222 12.93 -2.56 13.46
CA ALA A 222 12.70 -2.48 14.91
C ALA A 222 11.22 -2.60 15.29
N ASP A 223 10.33 -2.01 14.47
CA ASP A 223 8.89 -1.94 14.71
C ASP A 223 8.14 -3.16 14.17
N GLU A 224 8.80 -3.99 13.34
CA GLU A 224 8.20 -5.19 12.75
C GLU A 224 8.63 -6.49 13.47
N LEU A 225 9.49 -6.41 14.46
CA LEU A 225 10.01 -7.59 15.15
C LEU A 225 9.17 -7.98 16.36
N PHE A 226 8.62 -9.20 16.36
CA PHE A 226 8.13 -9.82 17.59
C PHE A 226 9.28 -10.15 18.54
N ARG A 227 9.54 -9.28 19.50
CA ARG A 227 10.61 -9.40 20.48
C ARG A 227 10.18 -10.24 21.67
N ILE A 228 11.04 -11.12 22.11
CA ILE A 228 10.78 -12.06 23.20
C ILE A 228 11.86 -11.85 24.27
N LYS A 229 11.43 -11.64 25.50
CA LYS A 229 12.29 -11.58 26.67
C LYS A 229 12.15 -12.87 27.46
N THR A 230 13.28 -13.56 27.72
CA THR A 230 13.27 -14.80 28.50
C THR A 230 13.28 -14.52 30.00
N ARG A 231 13.05 -15.55 30.81
CA ARG A 231 13.13 -15.47 32.28
C ARG A 231 14.53 -15.05 32.80
N GLU A 232 15.57 -15.30 32.01
CA GLU A 232 16.96 -14.91 32.33
C GLU A 232 17.33 -13.56 31.70
N ASP A 233 16.35 -12.76 31.36
CA ASP A 233 16.56 -11.41 30.78
C ASP A 233 17.27 -11.38 29.41
N LYS A 234 17.32 -12.52 28.71
CA LYS A 234 17.89 -12.61 27.37
C LYS A 234 16.88 -12.23 26.31
N GLU A 235 17.33 -11.48 25.29
CA GLU A 235 16.48 -11.02 24.19
C GLU A 235 16.57 -11.97 22.99
N TYR A 236 15.40 -12.32 22.46
CA TYR A 236 15.18 -13.11 21.27
C TYR A 236 14.14 -12.41 20.39
N ALA A 237 13.97 -12.90 19.17
CA ALA A 237 12.84 -12.54 18.32
C ALA A 237 12.33 -13.74 17.54
N LEU A 238 11.06 -13.69 17.12
CA LEU A 238 10.56 -14.55 16.06
C LEU A 238 11.23 -14.14 14.75
N LYS A 239 11.56 -15.11 13.91
CA LYS A 239 12.28 -14.84 12.67
C LYS A 239 11.45 -14.02 11.67
N PRO A 240 11.88 -12.82 11.25
CA PRO A 240 11.24 -12.04 10.20
C PRO A 240 11.68 -12.50 8.81
N MET A 241 12.83 -13.18 8.72
CA MET A 241 13.45 -13.69 7.51
C MET A 241 14.31 -14.92 7.78
N ASN A 242 14.54 -15.74 6.75
CA ASN A 242 15.35 -16.98 6.86
C ASN A 242 16.85 -16.74 6.58
N CYS A 243 17.18 -15.73 5.77
CA CYS A 243 18.54 -15.51 5.26
C CYS A 243 19.64 -15.49 6.34
N PRO A 244 19.48 -14.79 7.49
CA PRO A 244 20.54 -14.77 8.53
C PRO A 244 20.88 -16.17 9.06
N HIS A 245 19.91 -17.08 9.13
CA HIS A 245 20.15 -18.46 9.58
C HIS A 245 20.85 -19.29 8.51
N HIS A 246 20.46 -19.12 7.24
CA HIS A 246 21.11 -19.83 6.14
C HIS A 246 22.58 -19.47 6.03
N THR A 247 22.96 -18.22 6.31
CA THR A 247 24.36 -17.81 6.37
C THR A 247 25.11 -18.50 7.52
N GLN A 248 24.46 -18.80 8.66
CA GLN A 248 25.07 -19.57 9.74
C GLN A 248 25.27 -21.05 9.35
N ILE A 249 24.33 -21.63 8.59
CA ILE A 249 24.52 -22.98 8.02
C ILE A 249 25.72 -22.97 7.08
N PHE A 250 25.88 -21.97 6.24
CA PHE A 250 27.04 -21.82 5.39
C PHE A 250 28.34 -21.67 6.19
N ALA A 251 28.34 -20.82 7.21
CA ALA A 251 29.51 -20.52 8.03
C ALA A 251 29.97 -21.66 8.97
N ARG A 252 29.21 -22.78 9.06
CA ARG A 252 29.51 -23.89 9.97
C ARG A 252 30.86 -24.57 9.76
N ARG A 253 31.44 -24.44 8.56
CA ARG A 253 32.75 -24.95 8.19
C ARG A 253 33.37 -24.15 7.05
N PRO A 254 34.66 -24.21 6.83
CA PRO A 254 35.30 -23.70 5.63
C PRO A 254 34.81 -24.44 4.37
N HIS A 255 34.70 -23.69 3.28
CA HIS A 255 34.31 -24.21 1.98
C HIS A 255 35.36 -23.93 0.91
N SER A 256 35.58 -24.88 0.01
CA SER A 256 36.36 -24.65 -1.19
C SER A 256 35.54 -23.84 -2.21
N TYR A 257 36.21 -23.02 -3.02
CA TYR A 257 35.55 -22.34 -4.14
C TYR A 257 34.89 -23.31 -5.13
N ARG A 258 35.36 -24.57 -5.19
CA ARG A 258 34.79 -25.63 -6.03
C ARG A 258 33.45 -26.16 -5.51
N GLU A 259 33.10 -25.86 -4.28
CA GLU A 259 31.79 -26.20 -3.69
C GLU A 259 30.73 -25.10 -3.95
N MET A 260 31.10 -24.04 -4.66
CA MET A 260 30.21 -22.95 -4.99
C MET A 260 29.59 -23.13 -6.39
N PRO A 261 28.35 -22.67 -6.58
CA PRO A 261 27.47 -22.04 -5.61
C PRO A 261 26.74 -23.05 -4.71
N GLN A 262 26.58 -22.73 -3.42
CA GLN A 262 25.67 -23.47 -2.55
C GLN A 262 24.26 -22.83 -2.58
N ARG A 263 23.22 -23.66 -2.66
CA ARG A 263 21.83 -23.21 -2.76
C ARG A 263 21.01 -23.86 -1.67
N PHE A 264 20.66 -23.08 -0.63
CA PHE A 264 19.81 -23.54 0.45
C PHE A 264 18.40 -22.99 0.28
N ALA A 265 17.40 -23.83 0.55
CA ALA A 265 16.01 -23.40 0.55
C ALA A 265 15.20 -24.10 1.64
N GLU A 266 14.14 -23.44 2.03
CA GLU A 266 13.21 -23.89 3.06
C GLU A 266 11.81 -23.34 2.73
N THR A 267 10.78 -24.12 3.05
CA THR A 267 9.40 -23.63 3.10
C THR A 267 8.98 -23.57 4.55
N THR A 268 8.87 -22.37 5.09
CA THR A 268 8.63 -22.15 6.51
C THR A 268 7.87 -20.84 6.76
N MET A 269 7.44 -20.62 7.99
CA MET A 269 6.80 -19.38 8.40
C MET A 269 7.85 -18.33 8.78
N VAL A 270 7.55 -17.09 8.47
CA VAL A 270 8.20 -15.88 8.98
C VAL A 270 7.17 -15.05 9.73
N TYR A 271 7.60 -14.20 10.66
CA TYR A 271 6.73 -13.47 11.57
C TYR A 271 7.11 -12.00 11.57
N ARG A 272 6.13 -11.13 11.32
CA ARG A 272 6.30 -9.69 11.40
C ARG A 272 5.12 -9.07 12.11
N ASP A 273 5.39 -8.11 12.99
CA ASP A 273 4.38 -7.28 13.66
C ASP A 273 4.03 -6.13 12.71
N GLU A 274 3.07 -6.36 11.85
CA GLU A 274 2.66 -5.40 10.84
C GLU A 274 1.39 -4.66 11.28
N GLN A 275 1.30 -3.39 10.91
CA GLN A 275 0.12 -2.58 11.23
C GLN A 275 -1.14 -3.17 10.57
N SER A 276 -2.27 -3.01 11.25
CA SER A 276 -3.56 -3.45 10.73
C SER A 276 -3.84 -2.82 9.37
N GLY A 277 -4.12 -3.66 8.36
CA GLY A 277 -4.35 -3.23 6.98
C GLY A 277 -3.10 -3.13 6.09
N ALA A 278 -1.90 -3.34 6.61
CA ALA A 278 -0.67 -3.36 5.81
C ALA A 278 -0.61 -4.58 4.87
N LEU A 279 -1.22 -5.70 5.26
CA LEU A 279 -1.32 -6.92 4.46
C LEU A 279 -2.62 -6.90 3.65
N GLY A 280 -2.57 -6.30 2.49
CA GLY A 280 -3.76 -6.09 1.62
C GLY A 280 -4.07 -7.23 0.66
N GLY A 281 -3.37 -8.37 0.73
CA GLY A 281 -3.69 -9.43 -0.21
C GLY A 281 -2.77 -10.62 -0.18
#